data_04f64187bf7fdd657818da1795788be2
#
_entry.id   04f64187bf7fdd657818da1795788be2
#
_cell.length_a   1.000
_cell.length_b   1.000
_cell.length_c   1.000
_cell.angle_alpha   90.00
_cell.angle_beta   90.00
_cell.angle_gamma   90.00
#
_symmetry.space_group_name_H-M   'P 1'
#
loop_
_entity.id
_entity.type
_entity.pdbx_description
1 polymer ?
#
loop_
_entity_poly.entity_id
_entity_poly.type
_entity_poly.pdbx_seq_one_letter_code
_entity_poly.pdbx_strand_id
1 'polypeptide(L)'
;ERAEESGLDFYVPTEHNLMHTGWCKTSLCVLPGIEVTTDKGHMNLFGITEMPEKILEIVKHNGEEIIDTYMDQTIAQAKQKGWIRSINHPFLTIWKWQFQNTDLRDINCMEIINDPTYPDGPGSNDMAIRFLDQVWNEGIRVFGVGGSDSHNLEDEFYEGASLPSAVGDPATWVFCDGLSPKNLMNAVRQGHLCVTRFCKIEPKIKVDGQDCIPGDEITAKKCEITYRAEILGLTEEPEAFLVMNGNYVELPVSSSENGKYHVETHLILENTSWQWIRLEVRTKKKEFLGYVNPVFRGKKEPE
;
A
#
# COMPACT_ATOMS: atom_id res chain seq x y z
N GLU A 1 10.15 -18.62 8.00
CA GLU A 1 11.07 -19.17 6.98
C GLU A 1 10.81 -18.53 5.62
N ARG A 2 9.64 -18.66 4.99
CA ARG A 2 9.35 -18.13 3.65
C ARG A 2 9.62 -16.62 3.52
N ALA A 3 9.20 -15.82 4.49
CA ALA A 3 9.46 -14.39 4.48
C ALA A 3 10.96 -14.04 4.55
N GLU A 4 11.77 -14.83 5.26
CA GLU A 4 13.23 -14.69 5.28
C GLU A 4 13.86 -15.11 3.95
N GLU A 5 13.39 -16.21 3.35
CA GLU A 5 13.83 -16.69 2.03
C GLU A 5 13.51 -15.68 0.93
N SER A 6 12.38 -14.97 1.05
CA SER A 6 12.00 -13.86 0.15
C SER A 6 12.80 -12.58 0.38
N GLY A 7 13.72 -12.55 1.35
CA GLY A 7 14.58 -11.40 1.64
C GLY A 7 13.85 -10.22 2.27
N LEU A 8 12.75 -10.46 2.96
CA LEU A 8 12.03 -9.42 3.69
C LEU A 8 12.78 -9.01 4.96
N ASP A 9 12.68 -7.74 5.34
CA ASP A 9 13.21 -7.21 6.59
C ASP A 9 12.19 -7.27 7.73
N PHE A 10 10.90 -7.21 7.40
CA PHE A 10 9.79 -7.30 8.34
C PHE A 10 8.63 -8.13 7.75
N TYR A 11 7.77 -8.58 8.64
CA TYR A 11 6.60 -9.37 8.27
C TYR A 11 5.41 -9.07 9.20
N VAL A 12 4.21 -9.03 8.65
CA VAL A 12 2.97 -8.85 9.41
C VAL A 12 2.04 -10.03 9.09
N PRO A 13 2.00 -11.05 9.96
CA PRO A 13 1.02 -12.13 9.82
C PRO A 13 -0.38 -11.58 10.13
N THR A 14 -1.32 -11.83 9.24
CA THR A 14 -2.70 -11.31 9.32
C THR A 14 -3.70 -12.44 9.14
N GLU A 15 -3.65 -13.44 10.03
CA GLU A 15 -4.56 -14.58 10.03
C GLU A 15 -6.03 -14.11 10.18
N HIS A 16 -6.95 -14.80 9.51
CA HIS A 16 -8.37 -14.53 9.58
C HIS A 16 -8.93 -14.59 11.00
N ASN A 17 -9.36 -13.46 11.52
CA ASN A 17 -10.00 -13.33 12.83
C ASN A 17 -9.21 -13.92 14.02
N LEU A 18 -7.90 -14.10 13.85
CA LEU A 18 -7.01 -14.67 14.85
C LEU A 18 -5.70 -13.86 14.95
N MET A 19 -5.33 -13.47 16.15
CA MET A 19 -4.04 -12.86 16.44
C MET A 19 -3.02 -13.90 16.89
N HIS A 20 -1.91 -14.01 16.18
CA HIS A 20 -0.76 -14.78 16.67
C HIS A 20 0.02 -13.98 17.72
N THR A 21 0.41 -14.65 18.81
CA THR A 21 1.12 -14.04 19.94
C THR A 21 2.55 -14.54 20.12
N GLY A 22 2.99 -15.45 19.26
CA GLY A 22 4.34 -16.01 19.31
C GLY A 22 4.84 -16.40 17.93
N TRP A 23 6.15 -16.27 17.75
CA TRP A 23 6.86 -16.58 16.52
C TRP A 23 7.99 -17.57 16.80
N CYS A 24 8.37 -18.34 15.81
CA CYS A 24 9.65 -19.03 15.83
C CYS A 24 10.79 -17.98 15.82
N LYS A 25 11.99 -18.40 16.21
CA LYS A 25 13.17 -17.52 16.16
C LYS A 25 13.40 -17.10 14.71
N THR A 26 13.44 -15.80 14.47
CA THR A 26 13.60 -15.19 13.15
C THR A 26 14.47 -13.94 13.22
N SER A 27 15.09 -13.56 12.10
CA SER A 27 15.79 -12.29 11.91
C SER A 27 14.83 -11.13 11.55
N LEU A 28 13.58 -11.46 11.18
CA LEU A 28 12.58 -10.47 10.77
C LEU A 28 12.09 -9.64 11.94
N CYS A 29 11.80 -8.36 11.65
CA CYS A 29 10.96 -7.55 12.53
C CYS A 29 9.48 -7.94 12.33
N VAL A 30 8.95 -8.81 13.19
CA VAL A 30 7.56 -9.26 13.09
C VAL A 30 6.66 -8.30 13.85
N LEU A 31 5.64 -7.77 13.14
CA LEU A 31 4.57 -6.95 13.72
C LEU A 31 3.33 -7.81 13.92
N PRO A 32 2.71 -7.83 15.10
CA PRO A 32 1.43 -8.51 15.27
C PRO A 32 0.36 -7.85 14.38
N GLY A 33 -0.41 -8.68 13.70
CA GLY A 33 -1.53 -8.26 12.87
C GLY A 33 -2.70 -9.22 12.96
N ILE A 34 -3.79 -8.85 12.37
CA ILE A 34 -5.00 -9.66 12.21
C ILE A 34 -5.74 -9.19 10.97
N GLU A 35 -6.30 -10.09 10.22
CA GLU A 35 -7.29 -9.76 9.23
C GLU A 35 -8.69 -9.92 9.82
N VAL A 36 -9.41 -8.82 9.97
CA VAL A 36 -10.83 -8.82 10.35
C VAL A 36 -11.64 -9.19 9.12
N THR A 37 -12.04 -10.45 9.06
CA THR A 37 -12.68 -11.07 7.90
C THR A 37 -14.18 -11.16 8.08
N THR A 38 -14.92 -10.68 7.08
CA THR A 38 -16.40 -10.72 7.00
C THR A 38 -16.86 -10.95 5.56
N ASP A 39 -18.11 -11.33 5.36
CA ASP A 39 -18.74 -11.47 4.04
C ASP A 39 -18.89 -10.12 3.29
N LYS A 40 -18.73 -8.99 3.98
CA LYS A 40 -18.82 -7.63 3.42
C LYS A 40 -17.48 -7.00 3.11
N GLY A 41 -16.39 -7.73 3.25
CA GLY A 41 -15.02 -7.26 3.04
C GLY A 41 -14.12 -7.46 4.25
N HIS A 42 -12.84 -7.24 4.04
CA HIS A 42 -11.80 -7.53 5.01
C HIS A 42 -10.98 -6.29 5.36
N MET A 43 -10.44 -6.26 6.57
CA MET A 43 -9.60 -5.18 7.06
C MET A 43 -8.43 -5.71 7.87
N ASN A 44 -7.23 -5.38 7.49
CA ASN A 44 -6.04 -5.63 8.30
C ASN A 44 -5.90 -4.58 9.41
N LEU A 45 -5.57 -5.07 10.60
CA LEU A 45 -5.08 -4.26 11.71
C LEU A 45 -3.62 -4.61 11.97
N PHE A 46 -2.72 -3.62 11.90
CA PHE A 46 -1.29 -3.83 12.13
C PHE A 46 -0.84 -3.21 13.44
N GLY A 47 0.10 -3.88 14.10
CA GLY A 47 0.67 -3.44 15.37
C GLY A 47 -0.30 -3.58 16.52
N ILE A 48 -1.18 -4.56 16.45
CA ILE A 48 -2.15 -4.86 17.51
C ILE A 48 -1.42 -5.43 18.73
N THR A 49 -1.94 -5.12 19.91
CA THR A 49 -1.39 -5.59 21.20
C THR A 49 -2.34 -6.54 21.93
N GLU A 50 -3.55 -6.66 21.43
CA GLU A 50 -4.61 -7.51 21.97
C GLU A 50 -5.63 -7.82 20.85
N MET A 51 -6.44 -8.84 21.02
CA MET A 51 -7.55 -9.13 20.11
C MET A 51 -8.57 -7.99 20.11
N PRO A 52 -9.10 -7.59 18.94
CA PRO A 52 -10.20 -6.63 18.88
C PRO A 52 -11.42 -7.13 19.66
N GLU A 53 -12.05 -6.26 20.44
CA GLU A 53 -13.14 -6.64 21.35
C GLU A 53 -14.33 -7.28 20.63
N LYS A 54 -14.57 -6.89 19.37
CA LYS A 54 -15.73 -7.36 18.60
C LYS A 54 -15.45 -8.58 17.72
N ILE A 55 -14.24 -9.11 17.72
CA ILE A 55 -13.88 -10.20 16.79
C ILE A 55 -14.78 -11.45 16.93
N LEU A 56 -15.11 -11.84 18.15
CA LEU A 56 -16.00 -12.99 18.38
C LEU A 56 -17.43 -12.74 17.93
N GLU A 57 -17.92 -11.50 18.09
CA GLU A 57 -19.25 -11.12 17.63
C GLU A 57 -19.27 -11.03 16.09
N ILE A 58 -18.17 -10.53 15.47
CA ILE A 58 -17.99 -10.52 14.03
C ILE A 58 -18.07 -11.94 13.46
N VAL A 59 -17.32 -12.88 14.03
CA VAL A 59 -17.33 -14.28 13.57
C VAL A 59 -18.72 -14.92 13.74
N LYS A 60 -19.39 -14.67 14.87
CA LYS A 60 -20.70 -15.25 15.19
C LYS A 60 -21.84 -14.72 14.33
N HIS A 61 -21.80 -13.42 13.98
CA HIS A 61 -22.87 -12.72 13.27
C HIS A 61 -22.48 -12.37 11.82
N ASN A 62 -21.47 -13.05 11.27
CA ASN A 62 -21.07 -12.84 9.87
C ASN A 62 -22.24 -13.12 8.93
N GLY A 63 -22.46 -12.22 7.95
CA GLY A 63 -23.61 -12.27 7.06
C GLY A 63 -24.88 -11.58 7.57
N GLU A 64 -24.92 -11.10 8.83
CA GLU A 64 -26.03 -10.35 9.38
C GLU A 64 -25.79 -8.82 9.26
N GLU A 65 -26.85 -8.01 9.25
CA GLU A 65 -26.76 -6.54 9.17
C GLU A 65 -25.97 -5.90 10.31
N ILE A 66 -26.00 -6.52 11.51
CA ILE A 66 -25.30 -6.02 12.69
C ILE A 66 -23.79 -5.94 12.50
N ILE A 67 -23.24 -6.63 11.47
CA ILE A 67 -21.81 -6.66 11.18
C ILE A 67 -21.26 -5.27 10.89
N ASP A 68 -22.06 -4.38 10.29
CA ASP A 68 -21.67 -3.00 10.02
C ASP A 68 -21.34 -2.26 11.32
N THR A 69 -22.19 -2.43 12.35
CA THR A 69 -21.96 -1.85 13.67
C THR A 69 -20.71 -2.40 14.35
N TYR A 70 -20.45 -3.70 14.21
CA TYR A 70 -19.26 -4.31 14.82
C TYR A 70 -17.97 -3.88 14.09
N MET A 71 -18.01 -3.72 12.77
CA MET A 71 -16.88 -3.18 12.01
C MET A 71 -16.59 -1.72 12.42
N ASP A 72 -17.61 -0.88 12.51
CA ASP A 72 -17.45 0.52 12.96
C ASP A 72 -16.85 0.61 14.37
N GLN A 73 -17.30 -0.25 15.29
CA GLN A 73 -16.74 -0.34 16.65
C GLN A 73 -15.28 -0.82 16.63
N THR A 74 -14.93 -1.74 15.75
CA THR A 74 -13.57 -2.24 15.59
C THR A 74 -12.65 -1.14 15.02
N ILE A 75 -13.12 -0.38 14.03
CA ILE A 75 -12.39 0.78 13.49
C ILE A 75 -12.16 1.83 14.59
N ALA A 76 -13.20 2.14 15.38
CA ALA A 76 -13.11 3.09 16.48
C ALA A 76 -12.11 2.65 17.56
N GLN A 77 -12.17 1.38 17.97
CA GLN A 77 -11.20 0.80 18.92
C GLN A 77 -9.78 0.88 18.35
N ALA A 78 -9.57 0.45 17.11
CA ALA A 78 -8.26 0.47 16.47
C ALA A 78 -7.70 1.91 16.38
N LYS A 79 -8.55 2.90 16.10
CA LYS A 79 -8.18 4.33 16.13
C LYS A 79 -7.74 4.76 17.52
N GLN A 80 -8.49 4.40 18.55
CA GLN A 80 -8.17 4.73 19.96
C GLN A 80 -6.86 4.09 20.41
N LYS A 81 -6.63 2.83 20.03
CA LYS A 81 -5.40 2.08 20.37
C LYS A 81 -4.20 2.48 19.50
N GLY A 82 -4.39 3.25 18.44
CA GLY A 82 -3.35 3.63 17.52
C GLY A 82 -2.89 2.50 16.60
N TRP A 83 -3.68 1.46 16.41
CA TRP A 83 -3.41 0.40 15.43
C TRP A 83 -3.62 0.94 14.01
N ILE A 84 -2.84 0.45 13.06
CA ILE A 84 -3.02 0.79 11.64
C ILE A 84 -4.20 0.01 11.10
N ARG A 85 -5.08 0.69 10.39
CA ARG A 85 -6.28 0.16 9.74
C ARG A 85 -6.07 0.21 8.23
N SER A 86 -6.09 -0.96 7.60
CA SER A 86 -5.92 -1.11 6.16
C SER A 86 -7.10 -1.86 5.57
N ILE A 87 -7.83 -1.25 4.64
CA ILE A 87 -8.87 -1.95 3.86
C ILE A 87 -8.16 -2.89 2.89
N ASN A 88 -8.52 -4.18 2.93
CA ASN A 88 -7.94 -5.21 2.09
C ASN A 88 -8.68 -5.31 0.75
N HIS A 89 -7.97 -5.63 -0.32
CA HIS A 89 -8.48 -5.98 -1.66
C HIS A 89 -9.87 -5.40 -1.98
N PRO A 90 -10.06 -4.05 -1.92
CA PRO A 90 -11.37 -3.41 -1.85
C PRO A 90 -12.29 -3.67 -3.04
N PHE A 91 -11.74 -4.14 -4.15
CA PHE A 91 -12.47 -4.39 -5.40
C PHE A 91 -12.42 -5.86 -5.86
N LEU A 92 -11.82 -6.74 -5.08
CA LEU A 92 -11.79 -8.17 -5.40
C LEU A 92 -13.22 -8.72 -5.41
N THR A 93 -13.62 -9.37 -6.49
CA THR A 93 -15.04 -9.63 -6.80
C THR A 93 -15.80 -10.32 -5.67
N ILE A 94 -15.18 -11.31 -5.01
CA ILE A 94 -15.84 -12.13 -3.99
C ILE A 94 -15.81 -11.44 -2.61
N TRP A 95 -14.74 -10.73 -2.28
CA TRP A 95 -14.48 -10.17 -0.94
C TRP A 95 -14.33 -8.65 -0.95
N LYS A 96 -14.91 -7.97 -1.94
CA LYS A 96 -14.86 -6.51 -2.05
C LYS A 96 -15.39 -5.81 -0.80
N TRP A 97 -14.83 -4.65 -0.51
CA TRP A 97 -15.28 -3.81 0.60
C TRP A 97 -16.70 -3.26 0.34
N GLN A 98 -17.64 -3.55 1.23
CA GLN A 98 -19.07 -3.20 1.09
C GLN A 98 -19.61 -2.35 2.26
N PHE A 99 -18.76 -1.95 3.20
CA PHE A 99 -19.13 -1.09 4.33
C PHE A 99 -19.23 0.37 3.85
N GLN A 100 -20.41 0.77 3.41
CA GLN A 100 -20.65 2.06 2.75
C GLN A 100 -20.51 3.27 3.68
N ASN A 101 -20.65 3.07 5.00
CA ASN A 101 -20.56 4.14 5.99
C ASN A 101 -19.14 4.38 6.51
N THR A 102 -18.15 3.64 6.01
CA THR A 102 -16.76 3.81 6.44
C THR A 102 -16.26 5.20 6.09
N ASP A 103 -15.92 6.00 7.10
CA ASP A 103 -15.19 7.25 6.86
C ASP A 103 -13.72 6.94 6.56
N LEU A 104 -13.30 7.17 5.32
CA LEU A 104 -11.93 6.94 4.91
C LEU A 104 -10.89 7.80 5.66
N ARG A 105 -11.32 8.86 6.37
CA ARG A 105 -10.45 9.63 7.26
C ARG A 105 -10.04 8.83 8.51
N ASP A 106 -10.77 7.77 8.82
CA ASP A 106 -10.47 6.85 9.90
C ASP A 106 -9.61 5.65 9.45
N ILE A 107 -9.29 5.56 8.17
CA ILE A 107 -8.47 4.50 7.56
C ILE A 107 -7.07 5.05 7.30
N ASN A 108 -6.04 4.25 7.56
CA ASN A 108 -4.65 4.62 7.29
C ASN A 108 -4.18 4.16 5.91
N CYS A 109 -4.54 2.94 5.55
CA CYS A 109 -4.03 2.29 4.34
C CYS A 109 -5.15 1.58 3.57
N MET A 110 -4.84 1.28 2.32
CA MET A 110 -5.67 0.45 1.45
C MET A 110 -4.75 -0.43 0.61
N GLU A 111 -5.08 -1.69 0.48
CA GLU A 111 -4.36 -2.56 -0.43
C GLU A 111 -4.66 -2.17 -1.87
N ILE A 112 -3.62 -1.75 -2.57
CA ILE A 112 -3.67 -1.43 -3.99
C ILE A 112 -3.16 -2.56 -4.86
N ILE A 113 -2.37 -3.45 -4.29
CA ILE A 113 -1.95 -4.73 -4.88
C ILE A 113 -2.10 -5.79 -3.80
N ASN A 114 -3.03 -6.68 -4.01
CA ASN A 114 -3.27 -7.87 -3.20
C ASN A 114 -3.24 -9.07 -4.13
N ASP A 115 -2.61 -10.15 -3.69
CA ASP A 115 -2.49 -11.42 -4.41
C ASP A 115 -2.58 -11.30 -5.96
N PRO A 116 -1.55 -10.77 -6.59
CA PRO A 116 -1.59 -10.44 -8.03
C PRO A 116 -1.68 -11.67 -8.94
N THR A 117 -1.63 -12.86 -8.36
CA THR A 117 -1.77 -14.14 -9.08
C THR A 117 -3.20 -14.69 -9.03
N TYR A 118 -4.06 -14.12 -8.19
CA TYR A 118 -5.48 -14.46 -8.17
C TYR A 118 -6.17 -14.04 -9.48
N PRO A 119 -7.11 -14.83 -10.04
CA PRO A 119 -7.62 -14.64 -11.39
C PRO A 119 -8.17 -13.25 -11.73
N ASP A 120 -8.88 -12.59 -10.81
CA ASP A 120 -9.35 -11.20 -11.00
C ASP A 120 -8.50 -10.15 -10.27
N GLY A 121 -7.41 -10.58 -9.61
CA GLY A 121 -6.46 -9.73 -8.89
C GLY A 121 -5.95 -8.55 -9.71
N PRO A 122 -5.38 -8.75 -10.91
CA PRO A 122 -4.84 -7.64 -11.68
C PRO A 122 -5.85 -6.54 -11.99
N GLY A 123 -7.09 -6.90 -12.33
CA GLY A 123 -8.16 -5.94 -12.62
C GLY A 123 -8.65 -5.20 -11.38
N SER A 124 -8.86 -5.91 -10.28
CA SER A 124 -9.30 -5.34 -9.01
C SER A 124 -8.22 -4.44 -8.39
N ASN A 125 -6.95 -4.80 -8.51
CA ASN A 125 -5.81 -4.01 -8.08
C ASN A 125 -5.71 -2.68 -8.86
N ASP A 126 -5.90 -2.71 -10.17
CA ASP A 126 -5.95 -1.49 -10.99
C ASP A 126 -7.14 -0.59 -10.62
N MET A 127 -8.26 -1.17 -10.21
CA MET A 127 -9.39 -0.40 -9.67
C MET A 127 -9.03 0.26 -8.34
N ALA A 128 -8.33 -0.44 -7.44
CA ALA A 128 -7.89 0.10 -6.16
C ALA A 128 -6.94 1.28 -6.33
N ILE A 129 -5.97 1.18 -7.25
CA ILE A 129 -5.06 2.29 -7.60
C ILE A 129 -5.84 3.52 -8.04
N ARG A 130 -6.78 3.36 -8.99
CA ARG A 130 -7.58 4.47 -9.50
C ARG A 130 -8.52 5.06 -8.45
N PHE A 131 -9.06 4.22 -7.59
CA PHE A 131 -9.91 4.69 -6.49
C PHE A 131 -9.10 5.51 -5.48
N LEU A 132 -7.90 5.10 -5.16
CA LEU A 132 -7.04 5.84 -4.24
C LEU A 132 -6.64 7.21 -4.81
N ASP A 133 -6.41 7.31 -6.11
CA ASP A 133 -6.22 8.59 -6.80
C ASP A 133 -7.43 9.53 -6.62
N GLN A 134 -8.66 8.98 -6.65
CA GLN A 134 -9.89 9.76 -6.39
C GLN A 134 -10.00 10.18 -4.93
N VAL A 135 -9.68 9.29 -3.99
CA VAL A 135 -9.65 9.58 -2.55
C VAL A 135 -8.71 10.75 -2.24
N TRP A 136 -7.54 10.79 -2.88
CA TRP A 136 -6.63 11.93 -2.73
C TRP A 136 -7.13 13.21 -3.39
N ASN A 137 -7.84 13.10 -4.52
CA ASN A 137 -8.49 14.28 -5.12
C ASN A 137 -9.55 14.89 -4.20
N GLU A 138 -10.17 14.08 -3.32
CA GLU A 138 -11.03 14.56 -2.23
C GLU A 138 -10.27 15.12 -1.02
N GLY A 139 -8.94 15.10 -1.03
CA GLY A 139 -8.11 15.59 0.06
C GLY A 139 -7.98 14.63 1.25
N ILE A 140 -8.43 13.39 1.10
CA ILE A 140 -8.33 12.35 2.13
C ILE A 140 -7.02 11.60 1.94
N ARG A 141 -6.25 11.43 3.02
CA ARG A 141 -4.94 10.76 2.98
C ARG A 141 -5.06 9.33 3.49
N VAL A 142 -5.23 8.40 2.58
CA VAL A 142 -5.11 6.95 2.77
C VAL A 142 -3.94 6.48 1.92
N PHE A 143 -3.07 5.62 2.43
CA PHE A 143 -1.84 5.24 1.73
C PHE A 143 -1.93 3.84 1.14
N GLY A 144 -1.40 3.71 -0.08
CA GLY A 144 -1.34 2.44 -0.77
C GLY A 144 -0.32 1.49 -0.14
N VAL A 145 -0.76 0.29 0.17
CA VAL A 145 0.07 -0.84 0.59
C VAL A 145 -0.19 -2.03 -0.33
N GLY A 146 0.64 -3.05 -0.23
CA GLY A 146 0.44 -4.32 -0.92
C GLY A 146 0.84 -5.48 -0.05
N GLY A 147 0.20 -6.60 -0.26
CA GLY A 147 0.46 -7.85 0.44
C GLY A 147 0.17 -9.06 -0.45
N SER A 148 0.86 -10.16 -0.21
CA SER A 148 0.70 -11.38 -0.99
C SER A 148 -0.62 -12.06 -0.75
N ASP A 149 -1.23 -11.88 0.43
CA ASP A 149 -2.41 -12.62 0.89
C ASP A 149 -2.26 -14.14 0.68
N SER A 150 -1.02 -14.61 0.85
CA SER A 150 -0.65 -15.98 0.54
C SER A 150 -1.20 -16.92 1.60
N HIS A 151 -2.02 -17.87 1.18
CA HIS A 151 -2.60 -18.92 2.00
C HIS A 151 -1.93 -20.28 1.74
N ASN A 152 -1.11 -20.36 0.72
CA ASN A 152 -0.67 -21.58 0.10
C ASN A 152 0.85 -21.77 0.22
N LEU A 153 1.30 -22.96 -0.09
CA LEU A 153 2.71 -23.26 -0.27
C LEU A 153 3.18 -22.72 -1.63
N GLU A 154 4.48 -22.51 -1.80
CA GLU A 154 5.07 -21.90 -3.01
C GLU A 154 4.75 -22.60 -4.33
N ASP A 155 4.51 -23.90 -4.28
CA ASP A 155 4.19 -24.70 -5.46
C ASP A 155 2.70 -24.76 -5.78
N GLU A 156 1.85 -24.06 -5.03
CA GLU A 156 0.43 -23.94 -5.33
C GLU A 156 0.15 -22.77 -6.24
N PHE A 157 -0.60 -23.05 -7.30
CA PHE A 157 -1.01 -22.09 -8.30
C PHE A 157 -2.53 -22.02 -8.36
N TYR A 158 -3.08 -20.82 -8.51
CA TYR A 158 -4.48 -20.68 -8.90
C TYR A 158 -4.68 -21.19 -10.34
N GLU A 159 -5.89 -21.67 -10.64
CA GLU A 159 -6.21 -22.11 -11.98
C GLU A 159 -5.99 -20.99 -13.01
N GLY A 160 -5.13 -21.24 -13.99
CA GLY A 160 -4.77 -20.28 -15.02
C GLY A 160 -3.67 -19.29 -14.65
N ALA A 161 -3.18 -19.29 -13.42
CA ALA A 161 -2.06 -18.46 -13.00
C ALA A 161 -0.74 -18.98 -13.60
N SER A 162 0.14 -18.05 -13.98
CA SER A 162 1.49 -18.36 -14.48
C SER A 162 2.55 -18.36 -13.38
N LEU A 163 2.23 -17.84 -12.21
CA LEU A 163 3.08 -17.72 -11.02
C LEU A 163 2.31 -18.18 -9.78
N PRO A 164 3.00 -18.71 -8.77
CA PRO A 164 2.38 -19.03 -7.50
C PRO A 164 2.07 -17.75 -6.70
N SER A 165 1.09 -17.82 -5.81
CA SER A 165 0.94 -16.84 -4.74
C SER A 165 2.09 -17.00 -3.75
N ALA A 166 2.95 -16.01 -3.64
CA ALA A 166 4.19 -16.11 -2.89
C ALA A 166 4.34 -14.97 -1.88
N VAL A 167 4.81 -15.32 -0.68
CA VAL A 167 5.17 -14.32 0.34
C VAL A 167 6.24 -13.38 -0.20
N GLY A 168 5.97 -12.08 -0.19
CA GLY A 168 6.86 -11.04 -0.73
C GLY A 168 6.56 -10.60 -2.16
N ASP A 169 5.51 -11.14 -2.79
CA ASP A 169 4.99 -10.68 -4.08
C ASP A 169 3.48 -10.32 -3.97
N PRO A 170 3.13 -9.03 -3.90
CA PRO A 170 4.00 -7.84 -3.87
C PRO A 170 4.69 -7.62 -2.53
N ALA A 171 5.68 -6.73 -2.51
CA ALA A 171 6.30 -6.23 -1.29
C ALA A 171 5.99 -4.74 -1.06
N THR A 172 5.69 -4.39 0.19
CA THR A 172 5.61 -3.00 0.64
C THR A 172 6.95 -2.58 1.23
N TRP A 173 7.58 -1.57 0.62
CA TRP A 173 8.81 -0.95 1.11
C TRP A 173 8.47 0.23 2.01
N VAL A 174 9.18 0.34 3.14
CA VAL A 174 8.94 1.36 4.16
C VAL A 174 10.20 2.19 4.36
N PHE A 175 10.09 3.50 4.15
CA PHE A 175 11.19 4.45 4.39
C PHE A 175 11.15 4.88 5.85
N CYS A 176 12.05 4.35 6.68
CA CYS A 176 12.11 4.66 8.11
C CYS A 176 13.55 4.69 8.66
N ASP A 177 13.75 5.38 9.78
CA ASP A 177 15.04 5.47 10.46
C ASP A 177 15.29 4.24 11.35
N GLY A 178 15.80 3.19 10.74
CA GLY A 178 16.11 1.93 11.41
C GLY A 178 14.87 1.03 11.59
N LEU A 179 15.16 -0.27 11.56
CA LEU A 179 14.16 -1.33 11.60
C LEU A 179 13.69 -1.55 13.05
N SER A 180 12.48 -1.11 13.36
CA SER A 180 11.77 -1.40 14.61
C SER A 180 10.27 -1.30 14.42
N PRO A 181 9.46 -2.01 15.23
CA PRO A 181 7.99 -1.93 15.16
C PRO A 181 7.47 -0.49 15.22
N LYS A 182 8.03 0.33 16.11
CA LYS A 182 7.64 1.73 16.27
C LYS A 182 7.92 2.56 15.02
N ASN A 183 9.12 2.43 14.43
CA ASN A 183 9.52 3.20 13.26
C ASN A 183 8.73 2.78 12.03
N LEU A 184 8.52 1.47 11.84
CA LEU A 184 7.65 0.93 10.78
C LEU A 184 6.23 1.49 10.89
N MET A 185 5.60 1.38 12.07
CA MET A 185 4.24 1.88 12.29
C MET A 185 4.12 3.39 12.05
N ASN A 186 5.13 4.17 12.43
CA ASN A 186 5.14 5.61 12.20
C ASN A 186 5.26 5.94 10.72
N ALA A 187 6.17 5.29 10.01
CA ALA A 187 6.39 5.49 8.59
C ALA A 187 5.14 5.11 7.77
N VAL A 188 4.48 3.99 8.12
CA VAL A 188 3.23 3.57 7.47
C VAL A 188 2.14 4.63 7.66
N ARG A 189 1.97 5.18 8.87
CA ARG A 189 0.97 6.25 9.13
C ARG A 189 1.24 7.53 8.34
N GLN A 190 2.49 7.77 7.97
CA GLN A 190 2.90 8.95 7.22
C GLN A 190 2.91 8.71 5.70
N GLY A 191 2.70 7.47 5.27
CA GLY A 191 2.74 7.12 3.85
C GLY A 191 4.13 7.06 3.24
N HIS A 192 5.16 6.89 4.08
CA HIS A 192 6.55 6.71 3.65
C HIS A 192 6.73 5.32 3.04
N LEU A 193 6.02 5.05 1.95
CA LEU A 193 5.83 3.72 1.40
C LEU A 193 5.97 3.70 -0.12
N CYS A 194 6.43 2.56 -0.65
CA CYS A 194 6.16 2.15 -2.01
C CYS A 194 5.81 0.66 -2.07
N VAL A 195 5.14 0.24 -3.13
CA VAL A 195 4.74 -1.15 -3.38
C VAL A 195 5.35 -1.58 -4.69
N THR A 196 6.00 -2.75 -4.71
CA THR A 196 6.62 -3.27 -5.94
C THR A 196 6.40 -4.75 -6.12
N ARG A 197 6.50 -5.18 -7.37
CA ARG A 197 6.65 -6.58 -7.80
C ARG A 197 7.95 -6.72 -8.60
N PHE A 198 8.74 -7.74 -8.31
CA PHE A 198 9.93 -8.13 -9.08
C PHE A 198 11.05 -7.07 -9.19
N CYS A 199 10.86 -5.91 -8.60
CA CYS A 199 11.85 -4.83 -8.65
C CYS A 199 11.93 -4.07 -7.33
N LYS A 200 12.95 -3.25 -7.19
CA LYS A 200 13.07 -2.23 -6.16
C LYS A 200 12.99 -0.86 -6.80
N ILE A 201 12.22 0.05 -6.21
CA ILE A 201 12.17 1.45 -6.63
C ILE A 201 12.76 2.32 -5.53
N GLU A 202 13.77 3.11 -5.87
CA GLU A 202 14.40 4.08 -4.97
C GLU A 202 14.05 5.50 -5.43
N PRO A 203 12.97 6.09 -4.90
CA PRO A 203 12.61 7.47 -5.23
C PRO A 203 13.61 8.44 -4.57
N LYS A 204 13.98 9.47 -5.31
CA LYS A 204 14.83 10.58 -4.87
C LYS A 204 14.12 11.88 -5.24
N ILE A 205 13.37 12.41 -4.32
CA ILE A 205 12.55 13.61 -4.54
C ILE A 205 13.22 14.79 -3.85
N LYS A 206 13.35 15.90 -4.57
CA LYS A 206 13.85 17.16 -4.00
C LYS A 206 12.85 18.29 -4.26
N VAL A 207 12.61 19.07 -3.24
CA VAL A 207 11.78 20.28 -3.30
C VAL A 207 12.67 21.46 -2.94
N ASP A 208 12.88 22.38 -3.90
CA ASP A 208 13.83 23.51 -3.76
C ASP A 208 15.24 23.05 -3.28
N GLY A 209 15.67 21.87 -3.79
CA GLY A 209 16.95 21.27 -3.47
C GLY A 209 17.01 20.49 -2.14
N GLN A 210 15.96 20.49 -1.32
CA GLN A 210 15.87 19.73 -0.07
C GLN A 210 15.22 18.36 -0.31
N ASP A 211 15.73 17.34 0.37
CA ASP A 211 15.21 15.99 0.26
C ASP A 211 13.78 15.89 0.80
N CYS A 212 12.96 15.12 0.10
CA CYS A 212 11.57 14.83 0.40
C CYS A 212 11.32 13.35 0.12
N ILE A 213 10.50 12.71 0.91
CA ILE A 213 10.14 11.29 0.72
C ILE A 213 8.64 11.11 0.46
N PRO A 214 8.21 9.98 -0.11
CA PRO A 214 6.78 9.68 -0.26
C PRO A 214 6.02 9.89 1.06
N GLY A 215 4.82 10.43 1.00
CA GLY A 215 4.01 10.78 2.17
C GLY A 215 4.20 12.19 2.69
N ASP A 216 5.33 12.83 2.41
CA ASP A 216 5.63 14.17 2.91
C ASP A 216 4.69 15.24 2.36
N GLU A 217 4.57 16.33 3.13
CA GLU A 217 3.82 17.52 2.75
C GLU A 217 4.74 18.67 2.30
N ILE A 218 4.55 19.13 1.08
CA ILE A 218 5.22 20.29 0.52
C ILE A 218 4.47 21.56 0.96
N THR A 219 5.08 22.36 1.82
CA THR A 219 4.46 23.58 2.38
C THR A 219 4.74 24.84 1.56
N ALA A 220 5.69 24.79 0.63
CA ALA A 220 6.09 25.94 -0.18
C ALA A 220 4.98 26.37 -1.15
N LYS A 221 4.74 27.71 -1.24
CA LYS A 221 3.74 28.29 -2.15
C LYS A 221 4.13 28.20 -3.62
N LYS A 222 5.39 28.40 -3.90
CA LYS A 222 6.03 28.16 -5.19
C LYS A 222 7.24 27.31 -4.93
N CYS A 223 7.42 26.25 -5.70
CA CYS A 223 8.58 25.38 -5.53
C CYS A 223 8.96 24.71 -6.85
N GLU A 224 10.22 24.32 -6.93
CA GLU A 224 10.76 23.45 -7.96
C GLU A 224 10.91 22.05 -7.39
N ILE A 225 10.39 21.05 -8.10
CA ILE A 225 10.50 19.64 -7.73
C ILE A 225 11.38 18.94 -8.75
N THR A 226 12.43 18.29 -8.27
CA THR A 226 13.16 17.29 -9.02
C THR A 226 12.69 15.92 -8.54
N TYR A 227 12.02 15.17 -9.41
CA TYR A 227 11.58 13.80 -9.13
C TYR A 227 12.46 12.84 -9.90
N ARG A 228 13.25 12.04 -9.19
CA ARG A 228 14.08 10.97 -9.73
C ARG A 228 13.68 9.65 -9.11
N ALA A 229 13.85 8.56 -9.84
CA ALA A 229 13.82 7.22 -9.26
C ALA A 229 14.78 6.30 -9.98
N GLU A 230 15.41 5.41 -9.20
CA GLU A 230 16.12 4.25 -9.70
C GLU A 230 15.20 3.03 -9.61
N ILE A 231 15.13 2.25 -10.69
CA ILE A 231 14.35 1.02 -10.78
C ILE A 231 15.33 -0.12 -11.00
N LEU A 232 15.38 -1.05 -10.07
CA LEU A 232 16.41 -2.08 -9.98
C LEU A 232 15.80 -3.48 -10.07
N GLY A 233 16.51 -4.42 -10.70
CA GLY A 233 16.13 -5.83 -10.71
C GLY A 233 15.27 -6.26 -11.89
N LEU A 234 14.93 -5.37 -12.82
CA LEU A 234 14.18 -5.72 -14.02
C LEU A 234 15.11 -6.21 -15.14
N THR A 235 14.64 -7.18 -15.91
CA THR A 235 15.32 -7.69 -17.10
C THR A 235 14.90 -6.95 -18.38
N GLU A 236 13.74 -6.33 -18.37
CA GLU A 236 13.17 -5.57 -19.49
C GLU A 236 12.91 -4.12 -19.10
N GLU A 237 13.01 -3.24 -20.08
CA GLU A 237 12.75 -1.81 -19.87
C GLU A 237 11.28 -1.57 -19.51
N PRO A 238 11.01 -0.94 -18.35
CA PRO A 238 9.65 -0.62 -17.92
C PRO A 238 9.12 0.65 -18.61
N GLU A 239 7.84 0.89 -18.44
CA GLU A 239 7.22 2.21 -18.61
C GLU A 239 7.06 2.87 -17.24
N ALA A 240 7.27 4.17 -17.17
CA ALA A 240 7.14 4.96 -15.96
C ALA A 240 6.24 6.16 -16.19
N PHE A 241 5.38 6.42 -15.20
CA PHE A 241 4.42 7.51 -15.26
C PHE A 241 4.51 8.36 -14.01
N LEU A 242 4.68 9.67 -14.21
CA LEU A 242 4.37 10.62 -13.15
C LEU A 242 2.87 10.88 -13.16
N VAL A 243 2.24 10.67 -12.03
CA VAL A 243 0.79 10.88 -11.87
C VAL A 243 0.59 12.07 -10.95
N MET A 244 -0.11 13.08 -11.44
CA MET A 244 -0.43 14.29 -10.68
C MET A 244 -1.93 14.54 -10.74
N ASN A 245 -2.58 14.49 -9.57
CA ASN A 245 -4.03 14.63 -9.44
C ASN A 245 -4.82 13.71 -10.40
N GLY A 246 -4.33 12.47 -10.61
CA GLY A 246 -4.94 11.49 -11.52
C GLY A 246 -4.57 11.65 -12.99
N ASN A 247 -3.78 12.66 -13.36
CA ASN A 247 -3.29 12.83 -14.72
C ASN A 247 -1.95 12.12 -14.90
N TYR A 248 -1.89 11.18 -15.82
CA TYR A 248 -0.72 10.37 -16.14
C TYR A 248 0.14 11.06 -17.20
N VAL A 249 1.41 11.25 -16.90
CA VAL A 249 2.43 11.74 -17.83
C VAL A 249 3.52 10.70 -17.92
N GLU A 250 3.70 10.13 -19.10
CA GLU A 250 4.77 9.17 -19.36
C GLU A 250 6.13 9.86 -19.25
N LEU A 251 7.06 9.22 -18.52
CA LEU A 251 8.42 9.71 -18.35
C LEU A 251 9.37 8.91 -19.24
N PRO A 252 10.38 9.58 -19.83
CA PRO A 252 11.45 8.86 -20.51
C PRO A 252 12.22 7.99 -19.50
N VAL A 253 12.39 6.72 -19.85
CA VAL A 253 13.20 5.77 -19.09
C VAL A 253 14.56 5.68 -19.74
N SER A 254 15.63 5.83 -18.97
CA SER A 254 16.99 5.60 -19.41
C SER A 254 17.55 4.35 -18.74
N SER A 255 18.29 3.55 -19.47
CA SER A 255 18.98 2.37 -18.95
C SER A 255 20.43 2.68 -18.63
N SER A 256 20.92 2.13 -17.53
CA SER A 256 22.34 1.99 -17.26
C SER A 256 22.74 0.50 -17.26
N GLU A 257 24.01 0.21 -17.10
CA GLU A 257 24.50 -1.17 -17.06
C GLU A 257 23.80 -1.98 -15.95
N ASN A 258 23.64 -3.28 -16.18
CA ASN A 258 23.13 -4.27 -15.21
C ASN A 258 21.65 -4.17 -14.82
N GLY A 259 20.75 -3.87 -15.75
CA GLY A 259 19.30 -3.90 -15.48
C GLY A 259 18.82 -2.80 -14.51
N LYS A 260 19.55 -1.69 -14.48
CA LYS A 260 19.14 -0.48 -13.78
C LYS A 260 18.49 0.48 -14.77
N TYR A 261 17.34 1.00 -14.36
CA TYR A 261 16.61 2.01 -15.10
C TYR A 261 16.48 3.26 -14.27
N HIS A 262 16.46 4.41 -14.93
CA HIS A 262 16.36 5.73 -14.29
C HIS A 262 15.25 6.53 -14.95
N VAL A 263 14.51 7.23 -14.13
CA VAL A 263 13.57 8.27 -14.53
C VAL A 263 13.91 9.58 -13.84
N GLU A 264 13.76 10.67 -14.56
CA GLU A 264 13.95 12.01 -13.99
C GLU A 264 12.98 12.99 -14.65
N THR A 265 12.40 13.86 -13.84
CA THR A 265 11.60 14.99 -14.32
C THR A 265 11.71 16.19 -13.39
N HIS A 266 11.47 17.37 -13.94
CA HIS A 266 11.47 18.64 -13.22
C HIS A 266 10.10 19.31 -13.36
N LEU A 267 9.56 19.76 -12.24
CA LEU A 267 8.27 20.43 -12.17
C LEU A 267 8.42 21.76 -11.48
N ILE A 268 7.71 22.78 -11.97
CA ILE A 268 7.55 24.06 -11.29
C ILE A 268 6.09 24.17 -10.87
N LEU A 269 5.84 24.22 -9.56
CA LEU A 269 4.51 24.41 -9.01
C LEU A 269 4.35 25.87 -8.60
N GLU A 270 3.44 26.58 -9.25
CA GLU A 270 3.31 28.04 -9.09
C GLU A 270 2.14 28.49 -8.21
N ASN A 271 1.16 27.61 -7.97
CA ASN A 271 -0.02 27.94 -7.18
C ASN A 271 -0.08 27.11 -5.89
N THR A 272 -0.97 27.47 -4.96
CA THR A 272 -1.16 26.79 -3.67
C THR A 272 -2.33 25.82 -3.66
N SER A 273 -2.89 25.48 -4.82
CA SER A 273 -3.99 24.51 -4.90
C SER A 273 -3.56 23.14 -4.42
N TRP A 274 -4.52 22.36 -3.93
CA TRP A 274 -4.28 20.98 -3.54
C TRP A 274 -3.71 20.16 -4.70
N GLN A 275 -2.59 19.53 -4.46
CA GLN A 275 -1.90 18.69 -5.43
C GLN A 275 -1.29 17.48 -4.73
N TRP A 276 -1.21 16.38 -5.46
CA TRP A 276 -0.43 15.21 -5.07
C TRP A 276 0.29 14.66 -6.31
N ILE A 277 1.47 14.11 -6.08
CA ILE A 277 2.36 13.63 -7.15
C ILE A 277 2.94 12.30 -6.73
N ARG A 278 2.76 11.27 -7.55
CA ARG A 278 3.29 9.93 -7.36
C ARG A 278 3.94 9.36 -8.61
N LEU A 279 4.72 8.31 -8.45
CA LEU A 279 5.29 7.53 -9.54
C LEU A 279 4.57 6.19 -9.66
N GLU A 280 4.29 5.77 -10.89
CA GLU A 280 3.81 4.44 -11.23
C GLU A 280 4.73 3.81 -12.28
N VAL A 281 5.05 2.52 -12.12
CA VAL A 281 5.91 1.77 -13.02
C VAL A 281 5.18 0.52 -13.48
N ARG A 282 5.19 0.28 -14.78
CA ARG A 282 4.52 -0.86 -15.41
C ARG A 282 5.41 -1.54 -16.44
N THR A 283 5.07 -2.78 -16.80
CA THR A 283 5.64 -3.42 -18.00
C THR A 283 5.09 -2.75 -19.26
N LYS A 284 5.70 -3.01 -20.41
CA LYS A 284 5.17 -2.58 -21.73
C LYS A 284 3.79 -3.20 -22.06
N LYS A 285 3.40 -4.25 -21.33
CA LYS A 285 2.06 -4.85 -21.39
C LYS A 285 1.07 -4.22 -20.39
N LYS A 286 1.48 -3.17 -19.69
CA LYS A 286 0.73 -2.46 -18.66
C LYS A 286 0.50 -3.25 -17.36
N GLU A 287 1.23 -4.34 -17.15
CA GLU A 287 1.22 -5.08 -15.89
C GLU A 287 1.93 -4.26 -14.81
N PHE A 288 1.47 -4.36 -13.59
CA PHE A 288 1.99 -3.63 -12.44
C PHE A 288 3.43 -4.07 -12.08
N LEU A 289 4.31 -3.10 -11.88
CA LEU A 289 5.66 -3.29 -11.36
C LEU A 289 5.91 -2.48 -10.09
N GLY A 290 5.38 -1.27 -10.00
CA GLY A 290 5.65 -0.44 -8.85
C GLY A 290 4.76 0.80 -8.73
N TYR A 291 4.62 1.21 -7.48
CA TYR A 291 3.79 2.32 -7.06
C TYR A 291 4.46 3.02 -5.88
N VAL A 292 4.76 4.28 -6.02
CA VAL A 292 5.32 5.12 -4.96
C VAL A 292 4.21 5.99 -4.42
N ASN A 293 3.93 5.93 -3.11
CA ASN A 293 2.93 6.82 -2.51
C ASN A 293 3.27 8.30 -2.77
N PRO A 294 2.28 9.18 -2.83
CA PRO A 294 2.53 10.54 -3.27
C PRO A 294 3.22 11.40 -2.24
N VAL A 295 3.85 12.46 -2.73
CA VAL A 295 4.05 13.69 -1.95
C VAL A 295 2.84 14.59 -2.14
N PHE A 296 2.47 15.33 -1.10
CA PHE A 296 1.28 16.17 -1.07
C PHE A 296 1.65 17.65 -0.98
N ARG A 297 0.83 18.52 -1.53
CA ARG A 297 1.00 19.97 -1.46
C ARG A 297 -0.31 20.68 -1.24
N GLY A 298 -0.28 21.63 -0.31
CA GLY A 298 -1.45 22.43 0.04
C GLY A 298 -2.49 21.68 0.86
N LYS A 299 -3.67 22.26 0.92
CA LYS A 299 -4.86 21.66 1.55
C LYS A 299 -6.01 21.69 0.57
N LYS A 300 -6.81 20.66 0.53
CA LYS A 300 -8.11 20.72 -0.14
C LYS A 300 -8.99 21.65 0.69
N GLU A 301 -9.46 22.74 0.10
CA GLU A 301 -10.46 23.59 0.75
C GLU A 301 -11.79 22.82 0.81
N PRO A 302 -12.55 22.91 1.91
CA PRO A 302 -13.89 22.37 1.95
C PRO A 302 -14.77 23.04 0.89
N GLU A 303 -15.53 22.27 0.14
CA GLU A 303 -16.57 22.77 -0.75
C GLU A 303 -17.77 23.33 0.00
#